data_f37a3424990927e7fe65ff2d0b50c2c2
#
_entry.id   f37a3424990927e7fe65ff2d0b50c2c2
#
_cell.length_a   1.000
_cell.length_b   1.000
_cell.length_c   1.000
_cell.angle_alpha   90.00
_cell.angle_beta   90.00
_cell.angle_gamma   90.00
#
_symmetry.space_group_name_H-M   'P 1'
#
loop_
_entity.id
_entity.type
_entity.pdbx_description
1 polymer ?
#
loop_
_entity_poly.entity_id
_entity_poly.type
_entity_poly.pdbx_seq_one_letter_code
_entity_poly.pdbx_strand_id
1 'polypeptide(L)'
;MKKCSTLFFAFFLWCGLHAQAVLLSEDFEGGIPAEWTADAAWAAGSAGALSSQYFTIPPHTNIVGANDDAAGQSGSTNGRLVTPPIDLSEVAGAVLTFDAYFVDGDYGGDETAKVLVSTDAGATWTEEASLGGNTDEWQSIYLNIGGYVGDTVWIAFDYMDGGGWNYGYCVDDVVVASPPSYDAALASFTTTRFHELDSDIDIEGSFQNLGTETITSLTLNWSDGTDIYSEELTGLSIETGEQYDFTHGTAFVASEAITYDIAVWVSEPNGETDEDATNDMATTKISGVTFIPAKKVVIEEGTGGWCGWCPRGHVAMEYMRETYPESFIGIAVHNGDAMVVGPYDSNVGLTGYPGCNADRVLLDVGVSSQAFEGYHSELVQRISPIKPSIEVLFNPEDRKAAIDVSAEFVTKLDDIDYRISVVIVQDSVRGAGSGYNQTNYYSFQTNNLPLVGAGHDWQAEPATVLAANMVYMDVARALLGGYNGTANVIPSSVVA
;
A
#
# COMPACT_ATOMS: atom_id res chain seq x y z
N MET A 1 17.74 9.33 -13.70
CA MET A 1 17.87 8.40 -12.59
C MET A 1 16.63 8.64 -11.71
N LYS A 2 15.56 7.92 -11.98
CA LYS A 2 14.32 8.02 -11.18
C LYS A 2 14.48 7.08 -9.99
N LYS A 3 14.31 7.61 -8.79
CA LYS A 3 14.34 6.85 -7.55
C LYS A 3 13.14 5.89 -7.58
N CYS A 4 13.41 4.61 -7.40
CA CYS A 4 12.42 3.58 -7.17
C CYS A 4 11.80 3.88 -5.79
N SER A 5 10.53 4.25 -5.73
CA SER A 5 9.79 4.35 -4.46
C SER A 5 9.42 2.94 -4.03
N THR A 6 10.08 2.47 -3.01
CA THR A 6 9.67 1.27 -2.29
C THR A 6 8.43 1.62 -1.48
N LEU A 7 7.31 0.96 -1.76
CA LEU A 7 6.08 1.11 -0.97
C LEU A 7 6.34 0.53 0.42
N PHE A 8 6.52 1.40 1.41
CA PHE A 8 6.54 1.05 2.82
C PHE A 8 5.11 0.84 3.29
N PHE A 9 4.73 -0.38 3.63
CA PHE A 9 3.61 -0.62 4.53
C PHE A 9 4.07 -0.28 5.95
N ALA A 10 3.87 0.94 6.36
CA ALA A 10 4.01 1.32 7.76
C ALA A 10 2.81 0.72 8.53
N PHE A 11 3.07 -0.30 9.33
CA PHE A 11 2.17 -0.68 10.40
C PHE A 11 2.31 0.42 11.47
N PHE A 12 1.40 1.38 11.49
CA PHE A 12 1.34 2.33 12.59
C PHE A 12 0.85 1.60 13.85
N LEU A 13 1.77 1.36 14.79
CA LEU A 13 1.37 1.15 16.16
C LEU A 13 0.71 2.46 16.62
N TRP A 14 -0.51 2.35 17.06
CA TRP A 14 -1.18 3.40 17.81
C TRP A 14 -0.38 3.61 19.10
N CYS A 15 0.44 4.64 19.14
CA CYS A 15 1.23 5.03 20.30
C CYS A 15 0.25 5.42 21.40
N GLY A 16 -0.02 4.52 22.31
CA GLY A 16 -0.75 4.85 23.54
C GLY A 16 0.10 5.82 24.36
N LEU A 17 -0.29 7.09 24.34
CA LEU A 17 0.29 8.16 25.16
C LEU A 17 0.11 7.88 26.66
N HIS A 18 0.87 6.92 27.22
CA HIS A 18 0.68 6.48 28.62
C HIS A 18 1.63 7.17 29.63
N ALA A 19 2.64 7.90 29.16
CA ALA A 19 3.55 8.68 30.03
C ALA A 19 3.58 10.18 29.71
N GLN A 20 2.86 10.66 28.70
CA GLN A 20 2.89 12.05 28.24
C GLN A 20 1.86 12.92 28.95
N ALA A 21 2.25 14.13 29.36
CA ALA A 21 1.29 15.13 29.80
C ALA A 21 0.58 15.74 28.58
N VAL A 22 -0.66 15.32 28.32
CA VAL A 22 -1.48 15.86 27.23
C VAL A 22 -1.89 17.30 27.56
N LEU A 23 -1.53 18.25 26.70
CA LEU A 23 -1.82 19.69 26.84
C LEU A 23 -3.02 20.11 26.01
N LEU A 24 -3.21 19.45 24.86
CA LEU A 24 -4.38 19.57 23.99
C LEU A 24 -4.67 18.22 23.37
N SER A 25 -5.95 17.85 23.25
CA SER A 25 -6.39 16.69 22.46
C SER A 25 -7.74 16.98 21.84
N GLU A 26 -7.87 16.78 20.52
CA GLU A 26 -9.12 17.02 19.78
C GLU A 26 -9.25 16.00 18.63
N ASP A 27 -10.34 15.24 18.68
CA ASP A 27 -10.70 14.19 17.70
C ASP A 27 -11.84 14.61 16.76
N PHE A 28 -12.31 15.83 16.85
CA PHE A 28 -13.38 16.44 16.05
C PHE A 28 -14.68 15.62 15.95
N GLU A 29 -14.88 14.60 16.77
CA GLU A 29 -16.12 13.81 16.79
C GLU A 29 -17.34 14.64 17.15
N GLY A 30 -17.14 15.71 17.93
CA GLY A 30 -18.15 16.71 18.29
C GLY A 30 -18.30 17.87 17.28
N GLY A 31 -17.52 17.87 16.20
CA GLY A 31 -17.35 19.02 15.30
C GLY A 31 -16.26 19.97 15.79
N ILE A 32 -16.07 21.13 15.16
CA ILE A 32 -15.07 22.12 15.57
C ILE A 32 -15.48 22.74 16.92
N PRO A 33 -14.68 22.56 17.98
CA PRO A 33 -15.01 23.13 19.30
C PRO A 33 -15.03 24.66 19.27
N ALA A 34 -15.84 25.28 20.15
CA ALA A 34 -16.05 26.72 20.18
C ALA A 34 -14.79 27.53 20.55
N GLU A 35 -13.84 26.91 21.23
CA GLU A 35 -12.53 27.47 21.58
C GLU A 35 -11.52 27.49 20.42
N TRP A 36 -11.74 26.67 19.40
CA TRP A 36 -10.99 26.73 18.16
C TRP A 36 -11.49 27.87 17.27
N THR A 37 -10.61 28.42 16.47
CA THR A 37 -10.97 29.39 15.45
C THR A 37 -10.83 28.78 14.07
N ALA A 38 -11.90 28.77 13.29
CA ALA A 38 -11.89 28.24 11.93
C ALA A 38 -12.36 29.33 10.95
N ASP A 39 -11.59 29.57 9.89
CA ASP A 39 -12.03 30.35 8.74
C ASP A 39 -13.12 29.58 7.97
N ALA A 40 -13.89 30.28 7.15
CA ALA A 40 -15.05 29.73 6.45
C ALA A 40 -14.70 28.58 5.47
N ALA A 41 -13.43 28.37 5.15
CA ALA A 41 -12.94 27.26 4.34
C ALA A 41 -13.03 25.90 5.06
N TRP A 42 -12.97 25.90 6.40
CA TRP A 42 -12.91 24.71 7.22
C TRP A 42 -14.30 24.27 7.70
N ALA A 43 -14.58 22.99 7.54
CA ALA A 43 -15.82 22.36 8.00
C ALA A 43 -15.54 21.01 8.64
N ALA A 44 -16.33 20.65 9.68
CA ALA A 44 -16.28 19.34 10.32
C ALA A 44 -17.34 18.41 9.76
N GLY A 45 -17.03 17.12 9.67
CA GLY A 45 -17.95 16.08 9.25
C GLY A 45 -17.26 14.74 8.96
N SER A 46 -18.05 13.73 8.58
CA SER A 46 -17.45 12.45 8.15
C SER A 46 -16.69 12.64 6.82
N ALA A 47 -15.67 11.80 6.59
CA ALA A 47 -14.88 11.80 5.35
C ALA A 47 -15.78 11.77 4.10
N GLY A 48 -16.84 10.94 4.10
CA GLY A 48 -17.80 10.88 2.99
C GLY A 48 -18.65 12.13 2.81
N ALA A 49 -18.94 12.88 3.88
CA ALA A 49 -19.72 14.13 3.79
C ALA A 49 -18.86 15.30 3.30
N LEU A 50 -17.56 15.28 3.58
CA LEU A 50 -16.62 16.30 3.14
C LEU A 50 -15.95 15.97 1.81
N SER A 51 -16.12 14.76 1.28
CA SER A 51 -15.63 14.38 -0.07
C SER A 51 -16.40 15.08 -1.18
N SER A 52 -15.76 15.28 -2.32
CA SER A 52 -16.34 15.81 -3.55
C SER A 52 -15.97 14.92 -4.76
N GLN A 53 -16.27 15.40 -5.98
CA GLN A 53 -16.11 14.58 -7.18
C GLN A 53 -14.66 14.18 -7.45
N TYR A 54 -13.71 15.06 -7.19
CA TYR A 54 -12.29 14.84 -7.46
C TYR A 54 -11.43 14.81 -6.20
N PHE A 55 -11.96 15.25 -5.04
CA PHE A 55 -11.31 15.12 -3.75
C PHE A 55 -12.03 14.07 -2.90
N THR A 56 -11.63 12.80 -3.08
CA THR A 56 -12.19 11.67 -2.33
C THR A 56 -11.33 11.42 -1.10
N ILE A 57 -11.90 11.68 0.07
CA ILE A 57 -11.22 11.52 1.35
C ILE A 57 -11.33 10.06 1.78
N PRO A 58 -10.21 9.37 2.07
CA PRO A 58 -10.24 8.00 2.59
C PRO A 58 -11.03 7.90 3.90
N PRO A 59 -11.64 6.74 4.21
CA PRO A 59 -12.40 6.56 5.44
C PRO A 59 -11.58 6.91 6.69
N HIS A 60 -12.15 7.74 7.55
CA HIS A 60 -11.68 8.12 8.87
C HIS A 60 -12.89 8.37 9.77
N THR A 61 -12.66 8.70 11.04
CA THR A 61 -13.70 9.19 11.98
C THR A 61 -14.28 10.53 11.50
N ASN A 62 -14.94 11.32 12.32
CA ASN A 62 -15.27 12.68 11.93
C ASN A 62 -14.01 13.54 11.91
N ILE A 63 -13.84 14.31 10.89
CA ILE A 63 -12.64 15.09 10.57
C ILE A 63 -12.96 16.55 10.39
N VAL A 64 -11.95 17.38 10.29
CA VAL A 64 -12.07 18.77 9.81
C VAL A 64 -11.32 18.93 8.50
N GLY A 65 -11.95 19.55 7.50
CA GLY A 65 -11.33 19.71 6.19
C GLY A 65 -11.72 21.03 5.48
N ALA A 66 -10.80 21.49 4.65
CA ALA A 66 -10.99 22.51 3.64
C ALA A 66 -11.00 21.81 2.27
N ASN A 67 -12.08 21.94 1.50
CA ASN A 67 -12.29 21.24 0.23
C ASN A 67 -12.49 22.25 -0.90
N ASP A 68 -11.46 22.48 -1.70
CA ASP A 68 -11.49 23.42 -2.82
C ASP A 68 -12.24 22.85 -4.03
N ASP A 69 -12.18 21.55 -4.26
CA ASP A 69 -12.97 20.91 -5.33
C ASP A 69 -14.48 21.13 -5.13
N ALA A 70 -14.96 21.09 -3.89
CA ALA A 70 -16.36 21.38 -3.57
C ALA A 70 -16.71 22.86 -3.74
N ALA A 71 -15.77 23.78 -3.50
CA ALA A 71 -15.98 25.22 -3.69
C ALA A 71 -16.04 25.60 -5.18
N GLY A 72 -15.38 24.81 -6.04
CA GLY A 72 -15.38 24.95 -7.50
C GLY A 72 -14.54 26.13 -8.00
N GLN A 73 -14.36 26.23 -9.31
CA GLN A 73 -13.43 27.13 -10.00
C GLN A 73 -13.50 28.62 -9.64
N SER A 74 -14.60 29.10 -9.10
CA SER A 74 -14.77 30.51 -8.70
C SER A 74 -14.81 30.69 -7.18
N GLY A 75 -14.64 29.64 -6.41
CA GLY A 75 -14.49 29.66 -4.97
C GLY A 75 -13.09 30.08 -4.54
N SER A 76 -12.92 30.33 -3.25
CA SER A 76 -11.63 30.44 -2.59
C SER A 76 -11.75 29.76 -1.24
N THR A 77 -10.88 28.81 -0.99
CA THR A 77 -10.85 27.97 0.21
C THR A 77 -9.66 28.26 1.10
N ASN A 78 -8.99 29.41 0.88
CA ASN A 78 -7.89 29.84 1.73
C ASN A 78 -8.37 30.13 3.16
N GLY A 79 -7.67 29.57 4.14
CA GLY A 79 -8.03 29.79 5.53
C GLY A 79 -7.28 28.91 6.53
N ARG A 80 -7.47 29.24 7.79
CA ARG A 80 -6.82 28.59 8.93
C ARG A 80 -7.82 27.92 9.85
N LEU A 81 -7.42 26.78 10.37
CA LEU A 81 -7.97 26.18 11.57
C LEU A 81 -6.95 26.38 12.69
N VAL A 82 -7.33 27.07 13.77
CA VAL A 82 -6.41 27.51 14.82
C VAL A 82 -6.85 26.93 16.16
N THR A 83 -5.89 26.34 16.90
CA THR A 83 -6.11 25.84 18.24
C THR A 83 -6.45 26.94 19.25
N PRO A 84 -7.06 26.63 20.41
CA PRO A 84 -6.99 27.50 21.56
C PRO A 84 -5.53 27.72 22.01
N PRO A 85 -5.27 28.70 22.93
CA PRO A 85 -3.93 28.87 23.50
C PRO A 85 -3.48 27.61 24.26
N ILE A 86 -2.24 27.18 24.03
CA ILE A 86 -1.61 26.04 24.67
C ILE A 86 -0.44 26.52 25.50
N ASP A 87 -0.47 26.27 26.79
CA ASP A 87 0.57 26.72 27.73
C ASP A 87 1.74 25.69 27.78
N LEU A 88 2.88 26.10 27.25
CA LEU A 88 4.13 25.32 27.26
C LEU A 88 5.14 25.83 28.32
N SER A 89 4.69 26.70 29.25
CA SER A 89 5.60 27.37 30.17
C SER A 89 6.24 26.46 31.24
N GLU A 90 5.62 25.31 31.53
CA GLU A 90 6.06 24.40 32.64
C GLU A 90 6.42 22.99 32.11
N VAL A 91 6.59 22.80 30.80
CA VAL A 91 6.97 21.50 30.24
C VAL A 91 8.44 21.47 29.81
N ALA A 92 9.06 20.29 29.83
CA ALA A 92 10.45 20.11 29.39
C ALA A 92 10.63 20.03 27.88
N GLY A 93 9.59 19.57 27.18
CA GLY A 93 9.50 19.49 25.73
C GLY A 93 8.05 19.55 25.30
N ALA A 94 7.82 19.70 24.01
CA ALA A 94 6.47 19.68 23.44
C ALA A 94 6.49 19.11 22.03
N VAL A 95 5.51 18.26 21.75
CA VAL A 95 5.30 17.68 20.42
C VAL A 95 3.85 17.90 20.01
N LEU A 96 3.65 18.09 18.68
CA LEU A 96 2.36 18.09 18.04
C LEU A 96 2.27 16.81 17.19
N THR A 97 1.22 16.03 17.39
CA THR A 97 0.85 14.93 16.50
C THR A 97 -0.56 15.17 15.95
N PHE A 98 -0.80 14.74 14.72
CA PHE A 98 -2.12 14.81 14.09
C PHE A 98 -2.16 13.93 12.85
N ASP A 99 -3.34 13.49 12.45
CA ASP A 99 -3.55 12.84 11.17
C ASP A 99 -3.89 13.87 10.10
N ALA A 100 -3.25 13.74 8.94
CA ALA A 100 -3.39 14.64 7.81
C ALA A 100 -3.72 13.88 6.53
N TYR A 101 -4.65 14.43 5.75
CA TYR A 101 -4.87 14.01 4.37
C TYR A 101 -4.80 15.25 3.48
N PHE A 102 -3.82 15.30 2.61
CA PHE A 102 -3.60 16.40 1.70
C PHE A 102 -3.31 15.87 0.29
N VAL A 103 -4.03 16.37 -0.71
CA VAL A 103 -3.78 16.08 -2.11
C VAL A 103 -3.30 17.37 -2.76
N ASP A 104 -2.06 17.36 -3.24
CA ASP A 104 -1.43 18.50 -3.92
C ASP A 104 -1.93 18.58 -5.37
N GLY A 105 -2.54 19.70 -5.71
CA GLY A 105 -3.04 20.00 -7.04
C GLY A 105 -2.24 21.09 -7.75
N ASP A 106 -2.16 20.99 -9.07
CA ASP A 106 -1.53 21.98 -9.96
C ASP A 106 -2.54 22.45 -11.03
N TYR A 107 -3.78 22.75 -10.59
CA TYR A 107 -4.85 23.18 -11.48
C TYR A 107 -5.06 24.70 -11.41
N GLY A 108 -4.02 25.46 -11.78
CA GLY A 108 -4.06 26.91 -11.91
C GLY A 108 -3.39 27.69 -10.78
N GLY A 109 -2.72 27.02 -9.85
CA GLY A 109 -1.91 27.60 -8.78
C GLY A 109 -1.34 26.54 -7.85
N ASP A 110 -0.28 26.87 -7.12
CA ASP A 110 0.36 25.96 -6.16
C ASP A 110 -0.49 25.84 -4.89
N GLU A 111 -1.10 24.67 -4.70
CA GLU A 111 -1.84 24.34 -3.49
C GLU A 111 -0.87 24.07 -2.34
N THR A 112 -1.17 24.53 -1.14
CA THR A 112 -0.30 24.29 0.02
C THR A 112 -1.08 23.97 1.28
N ALA A 113 -0.54 23.04 2.06
CA ALA A 113 -0.99 22.71 3.42
C ALA A 113 0.19 22.87 4.38
N LYS A 114 0.02 23.68 5.42
CA LYS A 114 1.11 24.03 6.34
C LYS A 114 0.67 23.94 7.78
N VAL A 115 1.65 23.76 8.65
CA VAL A 115 1.52 23.94 10.10
C VAL A 115 2.28 25.19 10.49
N LEU A 116 1.60 26.10 11.16
CA LEU A 116 2.16 27.36 11.62
C LEU A 116 2.04 27.46 13.14
N VAL A 117 3.02 28.08 13.80
CA VAL A 117 2.99 28.37 15.24
C VAL A 117 3.09 29.86 15.49
N SER A 118 2.31 30.36 16.45
CA SER A 118 2.33 31.75 16.91
C SER A 118 2.55 31.79 18.43
N THR A 119 3.37 32.73 18.90
CA THR A 119 3.56 33.05 20.33
C THR A 119 2.92 34.40 20.73
N ASP A 120 2.24 35.06 19.81
CA ASP A 120 1.65 36.40 19.99
C ASP A 120 0.15 36.45 19.66
N ALA A 121 -0.56 35.38 19.99
CA ALA A 121 -2.02 35.25 19.78
C ALA A 121 -2.44 35.39 18.30
N GLY A 122 -1.60 34.90 17.38
CA GLY A 122 -1.89 34.90 15.95
C GLY A 122 -1.57 36.21 15.23
N ALA A 123 -0.88 37.16 15.88
CA ALA A 123 -0.43 38.38 15.20
C ALA A 123 0.68 38.11 14.20
N THR A 124 1.59 37.19 14.51
CA THR A 124 2.61 36.66 13.61
C THR A 124 2.69 35.14 13.66
N TRP A 125 3.12 34.53 12.56
CA TRP A 125 3.17 33.08 12.42
C TRP A 125 4.52 32.62 11.88
N THR A 126 5.05 31.56 12.47
CA THR A 126 6.23 30.81 11.98
C THR A 126 5.80 29.52 11.34
N GLU A 127 6.31 29.20 10.15
CA GLU A 127 6.07 27.93 9.48
C GLU A 127 6.94 26.84 10.11
N GLU A 128 6.31 25.80 10.66
CA GLU A 128 6.99 24.64 11.22
C GLU A 128 7.03 23.45 10.26
N ALA A 129 6.00 23.31 9.44
CA ALA A 129 5.97 22.28 8.42
C ALA A 129 5.18 22.74 7.19
N SER A 130 5.61 22.24 6.02
CA SER A 130 4.85 22.24 4.78
C SER A 130 4.65 20.80 4.36
N LEU A 131 3.38 20.36 4.25
CA LEU A 131 3.07 18.98 3.91
C LEU A 131 3.35 18.74 2.43
N GLY A 132 3.99 17.60 2.12
CA GLY A 132 4.11 17.12 0.75
C GLY A 132 2.77 16.55 0.28
N GLY A 133 2.37 16.86 -0.97
CA GLY A 133 1.10 16.41 -1.51
C GLY A 133 1.11 15.00 -2.09
N ASN A 134 -0.09 14.53 -2.43
CA ASN A 134 -0.39 13.23 -3.04
C ASN A 134 -0.16 12.04 -2.11
N THR A 135 -0.89 12.05 -1.02
CA THR A 135 -1.09 10.85 -0.23
C THR A 135 -2.45 10.25 -0.61
N ASP A 136 -2.45 9.00 -1.09
CA ASP A 136 -3.68 8.25 -1.29
C ASP A 136 -4.27 7.76 0.05
N GLU A 137 -3.56 8.02 1.16
CA GLU A 137 -3.87 7.56 2.52
C GLU A 137 -3.64 8.69 3.54
N TRP A 138 -4.27 8.57 4.71
CA TRP A 138 -4.00 9.42 5.85
C TRP A 138 -2.56 9.25 6.33
N GLN A 139 -1.92 10.35 6.73
CA GLN A 139 -0.57 10.37 7.28
C GLN A 139 -0.62 10.88 8.71
N SER A 140 -0.05 10.12 9.64
CA SER A 140 0.21 10.62 11.00
C SER A 140 1.48 11.48 10.98
N ILE A 141 1.33 12.72 11.36
CA ILE A 141 2.41 13.74 11.39
C ILE A 141 2.89 13.91 12.82
N TYR A 142 4.20 13.91 13.00
CA TYR A 142 4.89 14.19 14.26
C TYR A 142 5.79 15.42 14.08
N LEU A 143 5.58 16.45 14.88
CA LEU A 143 6.37 17.68 14.83
C LEU A 143 6.90 18.03 16.22
N ASN A 144 8.22 18.18 16.34
CA ASN A 144 8.85 18.70 17.55
C ASN A 144 8.62 20.22 17.61
N ILE A 145 7.84 20.66 18.57
CA ILE A 145 7.59 22.08 18.88
C ILE A 145 8.26 22.52 20.19
N GLY A 146 9.25 21.75 20.68
CA GLY A 146 10.02 22.04 21.88
C GLY A 146 10.78 23.38 21.85
N GLY A 147 11.03 23.94 20.65
CA GLY A 147 11.57 25.28 20.50
C GLY A 147 10.71 26.42 21.08
N TYR A 148 9.46 26.13 21.43
CA TYR A 148 8.49 27.07 22.01
C TYR A 148 8.26 26.84 23.53
N VAL A 149 8.99 25.94 24.16
CA VAL A 149 8.91 25.71 25.60
C VAL A 149 9.22 27.00 26.36
N GLY A 150 8.37 27.32 27.33
CA GLY A 150 8.41 28.58 28.06
C GLY A 150 7.39 29.62 27.61
N ASP A 151 6.73 29.40 26.47
CA ASP A 151 5.73 30.31 25.89
C ASP A 151 4.30 29.72 25.95
N THR A 152 3.31 30.57 25.65
CA THR A 152 1.98 30.12 25.26
C THR A 152 1.88 30.18 23.74
N VAL A 153 1.45 29.09 23.12
CA VAL A 153 1.40 28.97 21.65
C VAL A 153 -0.02 28.80 21.11
N TRP A 154 -0.21 29.19 19.87
CA TRP A 154 -1.35 28.88 19.01
C TRP A 154 -0.81 28.13 17.80
N ILE A 155 -1.46 27.04 17.42
CA ILE A 155 -1.10 26.25 16.23
C ILE A 155 -2.16 26.45 15.18
N ALA A 156 -1.75 26.72 13.94
CA ALA A 156 -2.66 26.86 12.81
C ALA A 156 -2.36 25.81 11.74
N PHE A 157 -3.41 25.13 11.29
CA PHE A 157 -3.42 24.36 10.06
C PHE A 157 -3.85 25.31 8.94
N ASP A 158 -2.92 25.67 8.06
CA ASP A 158 -3.07 26.72 7.05
C ASP A 158 -3.23 26.06 5.68
N TYR A 159 -4.37 26.30 5.03
CA TYR A 159 -4.64 25.81 3.70
C TYR A 159 -4.77 26.98 2.70
N MET A 160 -4.09 26.83 1.55
CA MET A 160 -4.13 27.78 0.44
C MET A 160 -4.39 27.04 -0.86
N ASP A 161 -5.47 27.40 -1.55
CA ASP A 161 -5.88 26.83 -2.84
C ASP A 161 -5.02 27.29 -4.04
N GLY A 162 -4.06 28.19 -3.82
CA GLY A 162 -3.21 28.76 -4.88
C GLY A 162 -3.98 29.62 -5.90
N GLY A 163 -5.30 29.80 -5.74
CA GLY A 163 -6.17 30.54 -6.65
C GLY A 163 -6.63 29.70 -7.86
N GLY A 164 -6.46 28.38 -7.81
CA GLY A 164 -6.86 27.41 -8.83
C GLY A 164 -8.21 26.76 -8.53
N TRP A 165 -8.38 25.55 -9.03
CA TRP A 165 -9.43 24.61 -8.67
C TRP A 165 -8.73 23.28 -8.33
N ASN A 166 -8.34 23.18 -7.09
CA ASN A 166 -7.50 22.13 -6.57
C ASN A 166 -8.31 21.13 -5.73
N TYR A 167 -7.69 20.47 -4.78
CA TYR A 167 -8.31 19.38 -4.02
C TYR A 167 -8.70 19.80 -2.60
N GLY A 168 -7.80 19.68 -1.64
CA GLY A 168 -8.08 20.04 -0.25
C GLY A 168 -7.12 19.47 0.78
N TYR A 169 -7.36 19.89 2.02
CA TYR A 169 -6.57 19.49 3.20
C TYR A 169 -7.51 19.12 4.34
N CYS A 170 -7.28 17.95 4.95
CA CYS A 170 -8.02 17.46 6.11
C CYS A 170 -7.08 17.18 7.28
N VAL A 171 -7.61 17.36 8.50
CA VAL A 171 -6.89 17.18 9.77
C VAL A 171 -7.80 16.44 10.74
N ASP A 172 -7.21 15.53 11.54
CA ASP A 172 -7.87 14.83 12.64
C ASP A 172 -6.88 14.44 13.73
N ASP A 173 -7.40 13.95 14.86
CA ASP A 173 -6.62 13.41 16.00
C ASP A 173 -5.47 14.31 16.44
N VAL A 174 -5.77 15.62 16.61
CA VAL A 174 -4.76 16.61 17.01
C VAL A 174 -4.42 16.50 18.48
N VAL A 175 -3.15 16.21 18.79
CA VAL A 175 -2.65 16.13 20.14
C VAL A 175 -1.40 17.01 20.31
N VAL A 176 -1.38 17.82 21.34
CA VAL A 176 -0.16 18.48 21.84
C VAL A 176 0.16 17.90 23.22
N ALA A 177 1.36 17.38 23.36
CA ALA A 177 1.79 16.72 24.58
C ALA A 177 3.25 17.05 24.95
N SER A 178 3.58 16.91 26.21
CA SER A 178 4.98 16.87 26.66
C SER A 178 5.46 15.43 26.63
N PRO A 179 6.38 15.06 25.74
CA PRO A 179 6.92 13.70 25.69
C PRO A 179 7.77 13.40 26.93
N PRO A 180 8.05 12.12 27.23
CA PRO A 180 8.97 11.70 28.28
C PRO A 180 10.41 12.18 27.97
N SER A 181 11.33 12.02 28.94
CA SER A 181 12.73 12.36 28.69
C SER A 181 13.40 11.36 27.76
N TYR A 182 13.17 10.08 28.02
CA TYR A 182 13.77 8.96 27.27
C TYR A 182 12.69 8.06 26.72
N ASP A 183 12.55 8.02 25.40
CA ASP A 183 11.58 7.20 24.67
C ASP A 183 12.13 6.93 23.26
N ALA A 184 12.51 5.69 23.02
CA ALA A 184 13.03 5.21 21.74
C ALA A 184 12.05 4.20 21.12
N ALA A 185 11.17 4.65 20.23
CA ALA A 185 10.17 3.82 19.60
C ALA A 185 10.75 3.04 18.40
N LEU A 186 10.44 1.76 18.28
CA LEU A 186 10.73 1.00 17.05
C LEU A 186 9.77 1.40 15.94
N ALA A 187 10.22 2.23 15.01
CA ALA A 187 9.39 2.81 13.95
C ALA A 187 9.12 1.82 12.82
N SER A 188 10.06 0.94 12.49
CA SER A 188 9.86 -0.09 11.48
C SER A 188 10.73 -1.32 11.73
N PHE A 189 10.20 -2.48 11.39
CA PHE A 189 10.93 -3.71 11.19
C PHE A 189 10.29 -4.46 10.02
N THR A 190 11.03 -4.65 8.93
CA THR A 190 10.52 -5.29 7.73
C THR A 190 11.45 -6.40 7.28
N THR A 191 10.87 -7.58 6.99
CA THR A 191 11.56 -8.69 6.37
C THR A 191 10.59 -9.49 5.53
N THR A 192 11.10 -10.24 4.56
CA THR A 192 10.27 -11.20 3.82
C THR A 192 10.04 -12.45 4.66
N ARG A 193 8.89 -13.10 4.47
CA ARG A 193 8.48 -14.22 5.31
C ARG A 193 9.32 -15.50 5.05
N PHE A 194 9.76 -15.74 3.83
CA PHE A 194 10.37 -16.99 3.43
C PHE A 194 11.83 -16.77 2.97
N HIS A 195 12.75 -17.57 3.50
CA HIS A 195 14.18 -17.52 3.20
C HIS A 195 14.76 -18.91 3.04
N GLU A 196 15.74 -19.06 2.17
CA GLU A 196 16.45 -20.32 2.03
C GLU A 196 17.19 -20.69 3.32
N LEU A 197 17.21 -21.98 3.66
CA LEU A 197 17.95 -22.46 4.84
C LEU A 197 19.42 -22.07 4.78
N ASP A 198 19.98 -21.83 5.94
CA ASP A 198 21.40 -21.51 6.13
C ASP A 198 21.85 -20.21 5.42
N SER A 199 20.90 -19.35 5.02
CA SER A 199 21.21 -18.00 4.51
C SER A 199 21.15 -16.97 5.64
N ASP A 200 22.05 -15.98 5.58
CA ASP A 200 21.98 -14.81 6.45
C ASP A 200 20.76 -13.95 6.11
N ILE A 201 20.01 -13.58 7.13
CA ILE A 201 18.82 -12.73 7.04
C ILE A 201 19.07 -11.51 7.91
N ASP A 202 19.31 -10.38 7.27
CA ASP A 202 19.59 -9.15 8.00
C ASP A 202 18.37 -8.70 8.80
N ILE A 203 18.62 -8.28 10.03
CA ILE A 203 17.63 -7.67 10.91
C ILE A 203 17.74 -6.15 10.72
N GLU A 204 16.87 -5.61 9.88
CA GLU A 204 16.90 -4.22 9.46
C GLU A 204 15.60 -3.51 9.82
N GLY A 205 15.70 -2.25 10.17
CA GLY A 205 14.56 -1.44 10.50
C GLY A 205 14.95 -0.02 10.83
N SER A 206 14.06 0.66 11.51
CA SER A 206 14.32 2.00 12.01
C SER A 206 13.70 2.21 13.39
N PHE A 207 14.29 3.08 14.16
CA PHE A 207 13.69 3.59 15.39
C PHE A 207 13.66 5.12 15.37
N GLN A 208 12.80 5.69 16.21
CA GLN A 208 12.58 7.12 16.31
C GLN A 208 12.77 7.57 17.75
N ASN A 209 13.36 8.73 17.95
CA ASN A 209 13.41 9.37 19.26
C ASN A 209 12.10 10.12 19.52
N LEU A 210 11.27 9.62 20.42
CA LEU A 210 10.03 10.28 20.87
C LEU A 210 10.23 11.00 22.22
N GLY A 211 11.41 10.86 22.85
CA GLY A 211 11.80 11.56 24.06
C GLY A 211 12.26 12.99 23.80
N THR A 212 12.46 13.76 24.89
CA THR A 212 13.00 15.13 24.82
C THR A 212 14.52 15.18 24.81
N GLU A 213 15.18 14.13 25.28
CA GLU A 213 16.64 14.04 25.32
C GLU A 213 17.20 13.46 24.03
N THR A 214 18.24 14.05 23.46
CA THR A 214 18.97 13.52 22.29
C THR A 214 19.49 12.12 22.58
N ILE A 215 19.14 11.12 21.77
CA ILE A 215 19.67 9.76 21.90
C ILE A 215 21.08 9.71 21.34
N THR A 216 22.05 9.39 22.21
CA THR A 216 23.47 9.23 21.86
C THR A 216 23.94 7.78 21.89
N SER A 217 23.18 6.92 22.53
CA SER A 217 23.36 5.45 22.55
C SER A 217 22.05 4.75 22.87
N LEU A 218 21.90 3.50 22.45
CA LEU A 218 20.84 2.59 22.88
C LEU A 218 21.25 1.12 22.62
N THR A 219 20.53 0.18 23.21
CA THR A 219 20.70 -1.24 22.96
C THR A 219 19.65 -1.70 21.95
N LEU A 220 20.11 -2.21 20.79
CA LEU A 220 19.28 -2.86 19.78
C LEU A 220 19.30 -4.36 20.04
N ASN A 221 18.12 -4.99 20.09
CA ASN A 221 17.97 -6.38 20.41
C ASN A 221 17.10 -7.09 19.38
N TRP A 222 17.36 -8.39 19.17
CA TRP A 222 16.41 -9.29 18.55
C TRP A 222 16.46 -10.70 19.16
N SER A 223 15.37 -11.46 18.98
CA SER A 223 15.25 -12.84 19.46
C SER A 223 14.50 -13.70 18.45
N ASP A 224 14.90 -14.98 18.36
CA ASP A 224 14.19 -16.03 17.63
C ASP A 224 13.23 -16.85 18.53
N GLY A 225 12.98 -16.34 19.75
CA GLY A 225 12.19 -17.03 20.76
C GLY A 225 12.99 -18.00 21.63
N THR A 226 14.28 -18.23 21.32
CA THR A 226 15.19 -19.09 22.08
C THR A 226 16.36 -18.31 22.63
N ASP A 227 17.08 -17.62 21.78
CA ASP A 227 18.25 -16.80 22.11
C ASP A 227 17.93 -15.30 21.91
N ILE A 228 18.66 -14.46 22.63
CA ILE A 228 18.62 -13.01 22.50
C ILE A 228 19.98 -12.53 22.03
N TYR A 229 19.97 -11.68 21.01
CA TYR A 229 21.14 -11.06 20.43
C TYR A 229 21.03 -9.54 20.67
N SER A 230 22.03 -8.98 21.34
CA SER A 230 22.06 -7.57 21.72
C SER A 230 23.28 -6.89 21.16
N GLU A 231 23.10 -5.66 20.71
CA GLU A 231 24.14 -4.78 20.21
C GLU A 231 23.96 -3.38 20.79
N GLU A 232 25.02 -2.81 21.35
CA GLU A 232 25.04 -1.43 21.81
C GLU A 232 25.40 -0.52 20.64
N LEU A 233 24.47 0.35 20.23
CA LEU A 233 24.71 1.43 19.27
C LEU A 233 25.18 2.66 20.03
N THR A 234 26.33 3.24 19.61
CA THR A 234 26.92 4.39 20.29
C THR A 234 27.37 5.46 19.29
N GLY A 235 27.56 6.69 19.76
CA GLY A 235 27.97 7.80 18.94
C GLY A 235 26.86 8.32 18.03
N LEU A 236 25.61 8.06 18.43
CA LEU A 236 24.41 8.59 17.78
C LEU A 236 24.23 10.08 18.12
N SER A 237 23.35 10.76 17.41
CA SER A 237 22.87 12.11 17.72
C SER A 237 21.48 12.24 17.10
N ILE A 238 20.48 11.65 17.74
CA ILE A 238 19.12 11.56 17.24
C ILE A 238 18.26 12.50 18.07
N GLU A 239 17.90 13.61 17.47
CA GLU A 239 17.06 14.63 18.11
C GLU A 239 15.62 14.15 18.24
N THR A 240 14.85 14.81 19.10
CA THR A 240 13.41 14.55 19.26
C THR A 240 12.69 14.54 17.90
N GLY A 241 11.99 13.46 17.58
CA GLY A 241 11.26 13.28 16.33
C GLY A 241 12.10 12.74 15.16
N GLU A 242 13.42 12.67 15.29
CA GLU A 242 14.28 12.11 14.25
C GLU A 242 14.26 10.57 14.27
N GLN A 243 14.44 10.00 13.09
CA GLN A 243 14.46 8.56 12.84
C GLN A 243 15.88 8.11 12.46
N TYR A 244 16.24 6.92 12.90
CA TYR A 244 17.51 6.28 12.59
C TYR A 244 17.30 4.88 12.01
N ASP A 245 17.86 4.62 10.81
CA ASP A 245 17.84 3.32 10.18
C ASP A 245 18.98 2.44 10.72
N PHE A 246 18.67 1.20 11.06
CA PHE A 246 19.64 0.24 11.58
C PHE A 246 19.71 -1.05 10.79
N THR A 247 20.87 -1.70 10.86
CA THR A 247 21.07 -3.12 10.54
C THR A 247 21.83 -3.72 11.72
N HIS A 248 21.25 -4.72 12.39
CA HIS A 248 21.88 -5.40 13.53
C HIS A 248 23.12 -6.19 13.09
N GLY A 249 24.22 -6.09 13.83
CA GLY A 249 25.50 -6.72 13.49
C GLY A 249 25.48 -8.26 13.45
N THR A 250 24.43 -8.90 13.99
CA THR A 250 24.21 -10.35 13.93
C THR A 250 22.95 -10.61 13.13
N ALA A 251 23.09 -11.31 11.98
CA ALA A 251 21.97 -11.74 11.17
C ALA A 251 21.24 -12.94 11.81
N PHE A 252 19.97 -13.15 11.48
CA PHE A 252 19.25 -14.37 11.77
C PHE A 252 19.56 -15.44 10.71
N VAL A 253 19.65 -16.71 11.11
CA VAL A 253 19.84 -17.85 10.20
C VAL A 253 18.79 -18.92 10.50
N ALA A 254 17.92 -19.20 9.52
CA ALA A 254 16.95 -20.27 9.62
C ALA A 254 17.65 -21.62 9.36
N SER A 255 17.88 -22.42 10.41
CA SER A 255 18.55 -23.73 10.31
C SER A 255 17.60 -24.89 10.00
N GLU A 256 16.29 -24.71 10.16
CA GLU A 256 15.27 -25.73 9.91
C GLU A 256 14.13 -25.14 9.05
N ALA A 257 13.45 -26.02 8.30
CA ALA A 257 12.32 -25.66 7.47
C ALA A 257 11.02 -25.51 8.30
N ILE A 258 11.04 -24.58 9.25
CA ILE A 258 9.93 -24.23 10.14
C ILE A 258 9.71 -22.73 10.17
N THR A 259 8.68 -22.30 10.89
CA THR A 259 8.43 -20.88 11.16
C THR A 259 9.02 -20.48 12.51
N TYR A 260 9.76 -19.39 12.53
CA TYR A 260 10.35 -18.74 13.70
C TYR A 260 9.56 -17.47 13.99
N ASP A 261 9.30 -17.20 15.27
CA ASP A 261 8.76 -15.93 15.74
C ASP A 261 9.94 -15.01 16.08
N ILE A 262 10.14 -13.97 15.28
CA ILE A 262 11.23 -13.01 15.47
C ILE A 262 10.67 -11.77 16.15
N ALA A 263 11.29 -11.38 17.26
CA ALA A 263 11.04 -10.12 17.96
C ALA A 263 12.26 -9.22 17.81
N VAL A 264 12.02 -7.94 17.53
CA VAL A 264 13.06 -6.89 17.49
C VAL A 264 12.63 -5.75 18.40
N TRP A 265 13.54 -5.26 19.23
CA TRP A 265 13.24 -4.15 20.13
C TRP A 265 14.47 -3.30 20.42
N VAL A 266 14.21 -2.05 20.77
CA VAL A 266 15.20 -1.10 21.30
C VAL A 266 15.04 -0.97 22.82
N SER A 267 16.10 -0.60 23.52
CA SER A 267 16.07 -0.43 24.98
C SER A 267 17.24 0.44 25.44
N GLU A 268 17.13 0.93 26.68
CA GLU A 268 18.18 1.66 27.39
C GLU A 268 18.73 2.88 26.62
N PRO A 269 17.85 3.82 26.13
CA PRO A 269 18.31 5.05 25.50
C PRO A 269 19.21 5.82 26.48
N ASN A 270 20.43 6.14 26.03
CA ASN A 270 21.49 6.76 26.83
C ASN A 270 21.86 6.00 28.14
N GLY A 271 21.54 4.72 28.24
CA GLY A 271 21.71 3.91 29.43
C GLY A 271 20.65 4.12 30.52
N GLU A 272 19.59 4.88 30.18
CA GLU A 272 18.44 5.13 31.06
C GLU A 272 17.29 4.18 30.75
N THR A 273 16.29 4.13 31.63
CA THR A 273 15.07 3.35 31.37
C THR A 273 14.23 4.06 30.32
N ASP A 274 13.76 3.33 29.29
CA ASP A 274 12.75 3.81 28.37
C ASP A 274 11.43 4.03 29.13
N GLU A 275 10.85 5.23 28.99
CA GLU A 275 9.68 5.64 29.76
C GLU A 275 8.37 5.18 29.10
N ASP A 276 8.38 4.75 27.81
CA ASP A 276 7.24 4.12 27.13
C ASP A 276 7.64 2.81 26.41
N ALA A 277 7.86 1.76 27.17
CA ALA A 277 8.20 0.44 26.64
C ALA A 277 7.09 -0.24 25.81
N THR A 278 5.97 0.43 25.54
CA THR A 278 4.89 -0.14 24.71
C THR A 278 5.12 0.00 23.21
N ASN A 279 6.02 0.89 22.81
CA ASN A 279 6.34 1.20 21.41
C ASN A 279 7.71 0.68 20.96
N ASP A 280 8.48 0.03 21.87
CA ASP A 280 9.87 -0.40 21.62
C ASP A 280 10.01 -1.60 20.70
N MET A 281 8.97 -2.43 20.53
CA MET A 281 9.08 -3.79 20.01
C MET A 281 8.13 -4.04 18.83
N ALA A 282 8.65 -4.75 17.81
CA ALA A 282 7.85 -5.39 16.79
C ALA A 282 8.16 -6.88 16.69
N THR A 283 7.17 -7.65 16.23
CA THR A 283 7.30 -9.08 15.99
C THR A 283 6.91 -9.44 14.58
N THR A 284 7.60 -10.42 14.00
CA THR A 284 7.25 -10.98 12.68
C THR A 284 7.52 -12.47 12.64
N LYS A 285 7.12 -13.13 11.55
CA LYS A 285 7.37 -14.54 11.31
C LYS A 285 8.30 -14.71 10.13
N ILE A 286 9.40 -15.43 10.34
CA ILE A 286 10.32 -15.87 9.30
C ILE A 286 10.21 -17.39 9.17
N SER A 287 10.16 -17.91 7.94
CA SER A 287 10.13 -19.36 7.69
C SER A 287 11.31 -19.77 6.81
N GLY A 288 12.11 -20.70 7.30
CA GLY A 288 13.11 -21.36 6.48
C GLY A 288 12.47 -22.24 5.42
N VAL A 289 13.00 -22.26 4.20
CA VAL A 289 12.55 -23.14 3.11
C VAL A 289 13.67 -24.05 2.64
N THR A 290 13.35 -25.31 2.35
CA THR A 290 14.34 -26.32 1.91
C THR A 290 14.92 -26.03 0.53
N PHE A 291 14.17 -25.34 -0.30
CA PHE A 291 14.59 -24.76 -1.59
C PHE A 291 13.61 -23.68 -2.01
N ILE A 292 14.00 -22.83 -2.94
CA ILE A 292 13.13 -21.80 -3.51
C ILE A 292 12.42 -22.35 -4.76
N PRO A 293 11.09 -22.57 -4.73
CA PRO A 293 10.35 -22.99 -5.91
C PRO A 293 10.39 -21.94 -7.01
N ALA A 294 10.49 -22.38 -8.26
CA ALA A 294 10.39 -21.49 -9.40
C ALA A 294 9.03 -20.78 -9.40
N LYS A 295 9.05 -19.45 -9.32
CA LYS A 295 7.86 -18.60 -9.26
C LYS A 295 7.35 -18.30 -10.66
N LYS A 296 6.03 -18.42 -10.85
CA LYS A 296 5.32 -17.87 -12.00
C LYS A 296 4.29 -16.86 -11.49
N VAL A 297 4.25 -15.70 -12.14
CA VAL A 297 3.28 -14.65 -11.84
C VAL A 297 2.05 -14.86 -12.72
N VAL A 298 0.88 -14.93 -12.09
CA VAL A 298 -0.41 -15.10 -12.75
C VAL A 298 -1.08 -13.75 -12.92
N ILE A 299 -1.42 -13.36 -14.14
CA ILE A 299 -2.24 -12.18 -14.41
C ILE A 299 -3.61 -12.62 -14.94
N GLU A 300 -4.66 -12.30 -14.18
CA GLU A 300 -6.07 -12.47 -14.57
C GLU A 300 -6.54 -11.16 -15.19
N GLU A 301 -6.50 -11.05 -16.51
CA GLU A 301 -6.89 -9.84 -17.27
C GLU A 301 -8.37 -9.90 -17.63
N GLY A 302 -9.15 -8.93 -17.11
CA GLY A 302 -10.54 -8.74 -17.49
C GLY A 302 -10.69 -8.09 -18.83
N THR A 303 -11.42 -8.76 -19.73
CA THR A 303 -11.55 -8.36 -21.13
C THR A 303 -12.96 -8.62 -21.68
N GLY A 304 -13.21 -8.22 -22.90
CA GLY A 304 -14.46 -8.52 -23.62
C GLY A 304 -14.47 -7.96 -25.03
N GLY A 305 -15.11 -8.69 -25.94
CA GLY A 305 -15.24 -8.27 -27.34
C GLY A 305 -15.95 -6.92 -27.53
N TRP A 306 -16.78 -6.51 -26.57
CA TRP A 306 -17.47 -5.22 -26.53
C TRP A 306 -16.58 -4.07 -26.01
N CYS A 307 -15.49 -4.40 -25.30
CA CYS A 307 -14.64 -3.43 -24.63
C CYS A 307 -13.67 -2.76 -25.61
N GLY A 308 -13.88 -1.50 -25.92
CA GLY A 308 -13.08 -0.76 -26.92
C GLY A 308 -11.62 -0.50 -26.51
N TRP A 309 -11.31 -0.46 -25.22
CA TRP A 309 -9.95 -0.27 -24.72
C TRP A 309 -9.21 -1.59 -24.44
N CYS A 310 -9.88 -2.74 -24.52
CA CYS A 310 -9.29 -4.05 -24.23
C CYS A 310 -8.22 -4.53 -25.24
N PRO A 311 -8.11 -4.02 -26.48
CA PRO A 311 -6.97 -4.33 -27.32
C PRO A 311 -5.60 -4.14 -26.67
N ARG A 312 -5.45 -3.18 -25.73
CA ARG A 312 -4.18 -3.00 -25.00
C ARG A 312 -3.85 -4.18 -24.08
N GLY A 313 -4.87 -4.85 -23.55
CA GLY A 313 -4.71 -6.06 -22.76
C GLY A 313 -4.20 -7.22 -23.62
N HIS A 314 -4.76 -7.42 -24.82
CA HIS A 314 -4.27 -8.43 -25.76
C HIS A 314 -2.78 -8.22 -26.09
N VAL A 315 -2.37 -6.96 -26.33
CA VAL A 315 -0.98 -6.61 -26.62
C VAL A 315 -0.08 -6.82 -25.39
N ALA A 316 -0.56 -6.44 -24.20
CA ALA A 316 0.18 -6.63 -22.96
C ALA A 316 0.39 -8.11 -22.63
N MET A 317 -0.65 -8.94 -22.79
CA MET A 317 -0.57 -10.39 -22.58
C MET A 317 0.40 -11.06 -23.56
N GLU A 318 0.37 -10.68 -24.84
CA GLU A 318 1.34 -11.16 -25.84
C GLU A 318 2.76 -10.78 -25.45
N TYR A 319 3.01 -9.51 -25.11
CA TYR A 319 4.31 -9.00 -24.68
C TYR A 319 4.87 -9.81 -23.50
N MET A 320 4.05 -10.05 -22.49
CA MET A 320 4.48 -10.82 -21.30
C MET A 320 4.80 -12.27 -21.63
N ARG A 321 3.97 -12.93 -22.44
CA ARG A 321 4.17 -14.32 -22.87
C ARG A 321 5.44 -14.48 -23.70
N GLU A 322 5.80 -13.50 -24.52
CA GLU A 322 7.02 -13.53 -25.33
C GLU A 322 8.27 -13.16 -24.53
N THR A 323 8.13 -12.23 -23.59
CA THR A 323 9.27 -11.72 -22.79
C THR A 323 9.59 -12.61 -21.60
N TYR A 324 8.56 -13.16 -20.93
CA TYR A 324 8.68 -13.93 -19.68
C TYR A 324 8.04 -15.35 -19.78
N PRO A 325 8.33 -16.16 -20.79
CA PRO A 325 7.63 -17.43 -21.05
C PRO A 325 7.72 -18.43 -19.88
N GLU A 326 8.82 -18.38 -19.10
CA GLU A 326 9.06 -19.32 -17.99
C GLU A 326 8.45 -18.84 -16.65
N SER A 327 8.16 -17.56 -16.50
CA SER A 327 7.72 -16.96 -15.24
C SER A 327 6.40 -16.20 -15.30
N PHE A 328 5.70 -16.22 -16.44
CA PHE A 328 4.40 -15.60 -16.64
C PHE A 328 3.31 -16.63 -16.96
N ILE A 329 2.10 -16.42 -16.44
CA ILE A 329 0.87 -17.12 -16.81
C ILE A 329 -0.22 -16.06 -17.01
N GLY A 330 -0.73 -15.97 -18.23
CA GLY A 330 -1.85 -15.11 -18.57
C GLY A 330 -3.18 -15.85 -18.51
N ILE A 331 -4.23 -15.19 -18.05
CA ILE A 331 -5.61 -15.67 -18.07
C ILE A 331 -6.51 -14.52 -18.52
N ALA A 332 -7.08 -14.62 -19.72
CA ALA A 332 -8.07 -13.67 -20.21
C ALA A 332 -9.46 -14.07 -19.68
N VAL A 333 -9.97 -13.27 -18.76
CA VAL A 333 -11.30 -13.43 -18.13
C VAL A 333 -12.30 -12.59 -18.91
N HIS A 334 -13.03 -13.22 -19.83
CA HIS A 334 -14.02 -12.56 -20.66
C HIS A 334 -15.29 -12.20 -19.89
N ASN A 335 -15.80 -10.98 -20.16
CA ASN A 335 -17.05 -10.45 -19.65
C ASN A 335 -18.06 -10.22 -20.80
N GLY A 336 -19.29 -10.62 -20.62
CA GLY A 336 -20.43 -10.24 -21.44
C GLY A 336 -20.36 -10.60 -22.93
N ASP A 337 -19.51 -11.54 -23.32
CA ASP A 337 -19.34 -11.99 -24.71
C ASP A 337 -19.46 -13.52 -24.85
N ALA A 338 -19.15 -14.07 -26.03
CA ALA A 338 -19.30 -15.50 -26.32
C ALA A 338 -18.25 -16.40 -25.63
N MET A 339 -17.25 -15.82 -24.99
CA MET A 339 -16.14 -16.52 -24.32
C MET A 339 -16.22 -16.46 -22.77
N VAL A 340 -17.27 -15.85 -22.23
CA VAL A 340 -17.47 -15.67 -20.80
C VAL A 340 -17.52 -16.99 -20.03
N VAL A 341 -16.81 -17.07 -18.92
CA VAL A 341 -16.97 -18.10 -17.88
C VAL A 341 -17.66 -17.43 -16.69
N GLY A 342 -18.99 -17.52 -16.61
CA GLY A 342 -19.81 -16.78 -15.66
C GLY A 342 -19.33 -16.83 -14.20
N PRO A 343 -19.03 -18.01 -13.61
CA PRO A 343 -18.49 -18.10 -12.25
C PRO A 343 -17.13 -17.42 -12.07
N TYR A 344 -16.33 -17.27 -13.12
CA TYR A 344 -15.07 -16.55 -13.06
C TYR A 344 -15.31 -15.05 -13.11
N ASP A 345 -15.99 -14.60 -14.15
CA ASP A 345 -16.33 -13.21 -14.38
C ASP A 345 -17.03 -12.55 -13.19
N SER A 346 -17.99 -13.25 -12.58
CA SER A 346 -18.73 -12.72 -11.40
C SER A 346 -17.91 -12.60 -10.12
N ASN A 347 -16.76 -13.24 -10.01
CA ASN A 347 -15.98 -13.31 -8.77
C ASN A 347 -14.57 -12.72 -8.90
N VAL A 348 -14.12 -12.36 -10.11
CA VAL A 348 -12.77 -11.79 -10.31
C VAL A 348 -12.61 -10.40 -9.67
N GLY A 349 -13.72 -9.70 -9.39
CA GLY A 349 -13.74 -8.48 -8.58
C GLY A 349 -13.26 -7.22 -9.31
N LEU A 350 -13.25 -7.22 -10.65
CA LEU A 350 -12.84 -6.07 -11.45
C LEU A 350 -13.95 -5.04 -11.55
N THR A 351 -13.63 -3.77 -11.36
CA THR A 351 -14.57 -2.64 -11.45
C THR A 351 -14.62 -2.01 -12.84
N GLY A 352 -13.60 -2.24 -13.67
CA GLY A 352 -13.49 -1.70 -15.04
C GLY A 352 -12.83 -2.65 -16.03
N TYR A 353 -12.98 -2.37 -17.33
CA TYR A 353 -12.39 -3.16 -18.40
C TYR A 353 -11.62 -2.26 -19.40
N PRO A 354 -10.32 -2.61 -19.73
CA PRO A 354 -9.57 -3.70 -19.14
C PRO A 354 -9.09 -3.33 -17.73
N GLY A 355 -9.14 -4.30 -16.81
CA GLY A 355 -8.56 -4.29 -15.51
C GLY A 355 -7.87 -5.64 -15.24
N CYS A 356 -7.05 -5.78 -14.24
CA CYS A 356 -6.44 -7.07 -13.93
C CYS A 356 -6.18 -7.29 -12.45
N ASN A 357 -6.05 -8.57 -12.07
CA ASN A 357 -5.46 -8.99 -10.81
C ASN A 357 -4.12 -9.68 -11.09
N ALA A 358 -3.06 -9.33 -10.36
CA ALA A 358 -1.77 -9.99 -10.45
C ALA A 358 -1.53 -10.82 -9.17
N ASP A 359 -1.35 -12.15 -9.33
CA ASP A 359 -1.24 -13.14 -8.24
C ASP A 359 -2.36 -13.07 -7.19
N ARG A 360 -3.44 -12.35 -7.45
CA ARG A 360 -4.48 -11.94 -6.47
C ARG A 360 -3.91 -11.23 -5.24
N VAL A 361 -2.78 -10.55 -5.42
CA VAL A 361 -2.11 -9.68 -4.45
C VAL A 361 -2.34 -8.23 -4.84
N LEU A 362 -2.11 -7.90 -6.11
CA LEU A 362 -2.48 -6.61 -6.68
C LEU A 362 -3.84 -6.79 -7.34
N LEU A 363 -4.85 -6.09 -6.84
CA LEU A 363 -6.24 -6.27 -7.25
C LEU A 363 -6.75 -5.04 -8.01
N ASP A 364 -7.54 -5.29 -9.07
CA ASP A 364 -8.22 -4.28 -9.90
C ASP A 364 -7.28 -3.17 -10.40
N VAL A 365 -6.07 -3.57 -10.83
CA VAL A 365 -5.03 -2.66 -11.26
C VAL A 365 -5.02 -2.45 -12.77
N GLY A 366 -4.27 -1.43 -13.23
CA GLY A 366 -4.25 -0.98 -14.63
C GLY A 366 -3.63 -1.99 -15.60
N VAL A 367 -4.02 -1.92 -16.88
CA VAL A 367 -3.60 -2.83 -17.93
C VAL A 367 -2.78 -2.10 -18.99
N SER A 368 -1.51 -2.44 -19.10
CA SER A 368 -0.59 -2.09 -20.20
C SER A 368 0.64 -3.00 -20.13
N SER A 369 1.44 -3.08 -21.19
CA SER A 369 2.68 -3.86 -21.18
C SER A 369 3.65 -3.39 -20.08
N GLN A 370 3.79 -2.08 -19.88
CA GLN A 370 4.64 -1.51 -18.84
C GLN A 370 4.12 -1.82 -17.43
N ALA A 371 2.79 -1.76 -17.21
CA ALA A 371 2.19 -2.09 -15.93
C ALA A 371 2.40 -3.57 -15.58
N PHE A 372 2.14 -4.48 -16.53
CA PHE A 372 2.34 -5.92 -16.35
C PHE A 372 3.79 -6.28 -16.05
N GLU A 373 4.74 -5.64 -16.73
CA GLU A 373 6.17 -5.80 -16.45
C GLU A 373 6.54 -5.34 -15.03
N GLY A 374 5.95 -4.23 -14.57
CA GLY A 374 6.10 -3.74 -13.21
C GLY A 374 5.57 -4.74 -12.17
N TYR A 375 4.34 -5.22 -12.35
CA TYR A 375 3.74 -6.23 -11.46
C TYR A 375 4.52 -7.55 -11.46
N HIS A 376 4.96 -8.00 -12.63
CA HIS A 376 5.80 -9.19 -12.75
C HIS A 376 7.12 -9.03 -12.00
N SER A 377 7.82 -7.89 -12.19
CA SER A 377 9.11 -7.63 -11.54
C SER A 377 9.00 -7.60 -10.03
N GLU A 378 7.91 -7.08 -9.48
CA GLU A 378 7.63 -7.09 -8.04
C GLU A 378 7.30 -8.51 -7.54
N LEU A 379 6.36 -9.18 -8.21
CA LEU A 379 5.76 -10.41 -7.68
C LEU A 379 6.65 -11.64 -7.91
N VAL A 380 7.46 -11.67 -8.95
CA VAL A 380 8.35 -12.81 -9.24
C VAL A 380 9.43 -13.01 -8.16
N GLN A 381 9.76 -11.97 -7.43
CA GLN A 381 10.73 -12.02 -6.32
C GLN A 381 10.16 -12.65 -5.04
N ARG A 382 8.83 -12.77 -4.93
CA ARG A 382 8.18 -13.33 -3.74
C ARG A 382 8.36 -14.84 -3.71
N ILE A 383 8.95 -15.35 -2.64
CA ILE A 383 9.14 -16.80 -2.45
C ILE A 383 7.78 -17.42 -2.11
N SER A 384 7.42 -18.48 -2.86
CA SER A 384 6.25 -19.31 -2.57
C SER A 384 6.64 -20.48 -1.66
N PRO A 385 5.91 -20.76 -0.58
CA PRO A 385 6.17 -21.95 0.24
C PRO A 385 5.69 -23.25 -0.41
N ILE A 386 5.14 -23.17 -1.64
CA ILE A 386 4.50 -24.29 -2.35
C ILE A 386 5.04 -24.37 -3.76
N LYS A 387 5.39 -25.60 -4.17
CA LYS A 387 5.63 -25.98 -5.56
C LYS A 387 4.47 -26.82 -6.06
N PRO A 388 3.52 -26.22 -6.80
CA PRO A 388 2.43 -26.98 -7.41
C PRO A 388 2.92 -27.80 -8.60
N SER A 389 2.29 -28.94 -8.84
CA SER A 389 2.45 -29.69 -10.09
C SER A 389 1.11 -30.21 -10.59
N ILE A 390 0.99 -30.32 -11.91
CA ILE A 390 -0.24 -30.71 -12.60
C ILE A 390 0.10 -31.83 -13.58
N GLU A 391 -0.64 -32.93 -13.48
CA GLU A 391 -0.66 -34.00 -14.49
C GLU A 391 -2.03 -34.02 -15.17
N VAL A 392 -2.03 -34.11 -16.49
CA VAL A 392 -3.26 -34.15 -17.30
C VAL A 392 -3.27 -35.42 -18.16
N LEU A 393 -4.27 -36.26 -17.94
CA LEU A 393 -4.56 -37.42 -18.77
C LEU A 393 -5.78 -37.12 -19.64
N PHE A 394 -5.55 -36.87 -20.91
CA PHE A 394 -6.60 -36.57 -21.89
C PHE A 394 -7.00 -37.81 -22.68
N ASN A 395 -8.31 -38.14 -22.67
CA ASN A 395 -8.86 -39.17 -23.52
C ASN A 395 -9.52 -38.54 -24.75
N PRO A 396 -8.96 -38.73 -25.94
CA PRO A 396 -9.48 -38.11 -27.16
C PRO A 396 -10.81 -38.75 -27.67
N GLU A 397 -11.13 -39.97 -27.25
CA GLU A 397 -12.36 -40.66 -27.71
C GLU A 397 -13.62 -40.06 -27.08
N ASP A 398 -13.59 -39.80 -25.79
CA ASP A 398 -14.72 -39.17 -25.06
C ASP A 398 -14.48 -37.71 -24.72
N ARG A 399 -13.32 -37.16 -25.12
CA ARG A 399 -12.91 -35.76 -24.93
C ARG A 399 -12.92 -35.33 -23.46
N LYS A 400 -12.55 -36.22 -22.57
CA LYS A 400 -12.41 -35.93 -21.14
C LYS A 400 -10.94 -35.83 -20.76
N ALA A 401 -10.67 -34.97 -19.78
CA ALA A 401 -9.39 -34.87 -19.12
C ALA A 401 -9.55 -35.20 -17.64
N ALA A 402 -8.67 -36.07 -17.13
CA ALA A 402 -8.42 -36.16 -15.68
C ALA A 402 -7.25 -35.21 -15.37
N ILE A 403 -7.42 -34.39 -14.36
CA ILE A 403 -6.43 -33.41 -13.93
C ILE A 403 -6.06 -33.72 -12.50
N ASP A 404 -4.84 -34.15 -12.28
CA ASP A 404 -4.29 -34.40 -10.96
C ASP A 404 -3.39 -33.20 -10.56
N VAL A 405 -3.69 -32.59 -9.41
CA VAL A 405 -2.94 -31.48 -8.86
C VAL A 405 -2.29 -31.92 -7.56
N SER A 406 -0.99 -31.70 -7.44
CA SER A 406 -0.25 -31.94 -6.19
C SER A 406 0.51 -30.67 -5.77
N ALA A 407 0.75 -30.56 -4.47
CA ALA A 407 1.48 -29.46 -3.86
C ALA A 407 2.61 -30.02 -2.98
N GLU A 408 3.84 -29.68 -3.29
CA GLU A 408 5.00 -29.94 -2.45
C GLU A 408 5.25 -28.70 -1.60
N PHE A 409 5.28 -28.85 -0.27
CA PHE A 409 5.59 -27.76 0.65
C PHE A 409 7.07 -27.75 0.96
N VAL A 410 7.68 -26.57 1.02
CA VAL A 410 9.13 -26.39 1.24
C VAL A 410 9.46 -25.92 2.65
N THR A 411 8.44 -25.82 3.50
CA THR A 411 8.55 -25.47 4.92
C THR A 411 7.36 -26.06 5.68
N LYS A 412 7.52 -26.25 6.99
CA LYS A 412 6.41 -26.57 7.88
C LYS A 412 5.54 -25.34 8.06
N LEU A 413 4.22 -25.49 7.87
CA LEU A 413 3.23 -24.47 8.12
C LEU A 413 2.10 -25.05 8.95
N ASP A 414 1.63 -24.30 9.91
CA ASP A 414 0.49 -24.61 10.77
C ASP A 414 -0.62 -23.54 10.58
N ASP A 415 -1.86 -23.90 10.87
CA ASP A 415 -3.05 -23.04 10.79
C ASP A 415 -3.28 -22.38 9.42
N ILE A 416 -2.99 -23.13 8.34
CA ILE A 416 -3.16 -22.66 6.96
C ILE A 416 -4.55 -23.03 6.40
N ASP A 417 -5.09 -22.16 5.53
CA ASP A 417 -6.27 -22.43 4.69
C ASP A 417 -5.92 -22.27 3.20
N TYR A 418 -4.99 -23.12 2.73
CA TYR A 418 -4.69 -23.17 1.29
C TYR A 418 -5.78 -23.94 0.55
N ARG A 419 -6.16 -23.42 -0.60
CA ARG A 419 -7.22 -23.98 -1.43
C ARG A 419 -6.74 -24.16 -2.85
N ILE A 420 -7.31 -25.12 -3.57
CA ILE A 420 -6.96 -25.41 -4.96
C ILE A 420 -8.09 -24.97 -5.89
N SER A 421 -7.73 -24.18 -6.88
CA SER A 421 -8.54 -23.83 -8.03
C SER A 421 -7.76 -24.14 -9.30
N VAL A 422 -8.43 -24.65 -10.33
CA VAL A 422 -7.81 -24.94 -11.63
C VAL A 422 -8.54 -24.18 -12.72
N VAL A 423 -7.78 -23.45 -13.50
CA VAL A 423 -8.32 -22.75 -14.69
C VAL A 423 -7.88 -23.49 -15.95
N ILE A 424 -8.84 -23.83 -16.81
CA ILE A 424 -8.54 -24.32 -18.15
C ILE A 424 -8.49 -23.11 -19.09
N VAL A 425 -7.34 -22.91 -19.71
CA VAL A 425 -7.05 -21.83 -20.65
C VAL A 425 -6.93 -22.41 -22.06
N GLN A 426 -7.44 -21.69 -23.05
CA GLN A 426 -7.36 -22.05 -24.45
C GLN A 426 -6.78 -20.92 -25.29
N ASP A 427 -5.76 -21.26 -26.06
CA ASP A 427 -5.19 -20.37 -27.06
C ASP A 427 -5.88 -20.52 -28.42
N SER A 428 -5.67 -19.48 -29.25
CA SER A 428 -6.14 -19.45 -30.63
C SER A 428 -7.66 -19.64 -30.76
N VAL A 429 -8.42 -19.10 -29.82
CA VAL A 429 -9.88 -19.17 -29.83
C VAL A 429 -10.40 -18.31 -31.00
N ARG A 430 -11.21 -18.93 -31.81
CA ARG A 430 -11.91 -18.31 -32.94
C ARG A 430 -13.38 -18.65 -32.89
N GLY A 431 -14.21 -17.75 -33.42
CA GLY A 431 -15.65 -17.99 -33.45
C GLY A 431 -16.30 -17.30 -34.65
N ALA A 432 -17.59 -17.48 -34.77
CA ALA A 432 -18.41 -16.84 -35.78
C ALA A 432 -19.48 -15.96 -35.14
N GLY A 433 -19.81 -14.87 -35.83
CA GLY A 433 -20.84 -13.93 -35.39
C GLY A 433 -20.33 -12.83 -34.49
N SER A 434 -21.20 -11.89 -34.10
CA SER A 434 -20.85 -10.65 -33.44
C SER A 434 -20.29 -10.82 -32.01
N GLY A 435 -20.58 -11.94 -31.36
CA GLY A 435 -20.03 -12.23 -30.02
C GLY A 435 -18.52 -12.51 -29.96
N TYR A 436 -17.89 -12.62 -31.15
CA TYR A 436 -16.43 -12.75 -31.32
C TYR A 436 -15.81 -11.55 -32.06
N ASN A 437 -16.57 -10.47 -32.27
CA ASN A 437 -15.99 -9.22 -32.76
C ASN A 437 -15.26 -8.50 -31.63
N GLN A 438 -14.22 -7.71 -31.95
CA GLN A 438 -13.56 -6.84 -31.02
C GLN A 438 -13.87 -5.37 -31.33
N THR A 439 -14.49 -4.67 -30.38
CA THR A 439 -14.62 -3.22 -30.44
C THR A 439 -13.24 -2.59 -30.24
N ASN A 440 -12.92 -1.58 -31.03
CA ASN A 440 -11.58 -0.98 -31.06
C ASN A 440 -11.68 0.56 -31.00
N TYR A 441 -11.36 1.13 -29.83
CA TYR A 441 -11.32 2.59 -29.64
C TYR A 441 -9.99 3.22 -30.08
N TYR A 442 -8.99 2.41 -30.45
CA TYR A 442 -7.73 2.89 -31.03
C TYR A 442 -7.84 3.19 -32.53
N SER A 443 -8.91 2.76 -33.16
CA SER A 443 -9.13 2.96 -34.60
C SER A 443 -8.95 4.42 -34.99
N PHE A 444 -8.00 4.68 -35.91
CA PHE A 444 -7.68 6.01 -36.47
C PHE A 444 -7.27 7.07 -35.42
N GLN A 445 -6.94 6.69 -34.19
CA GLN A 445 -6.43 7.63 -33.18
C GLN A 445 -4.98 8.01 -33.50
N THR A 446 -4.72 9.32 -33.52
CA THR A 446 -3.36 9.86 -33.80
C THR A 446 -2.68 10.39 -32.54
N ASN A 447 -3.42 10.53 -31.43
CA ASN A 447 -2.94 11.15 -30.20
C ASN A 447 -2.37 10.14 -29.18
N ASN A 448 -2.62 8.85 -29.38
CA ASN A 448 -2.11 7.77 -28.54
C ASN A 448 -0.82 7.19 -29.12
N LEU A 449 0.01 6.60 -28.26
CA LEU A 449 1.14 5.80 -28.71
C LEU A 449 0.64 4.65 -29.61
N PRO A 450 1.44 4.26 -30.62
CA PRO A 450 1.10 3.12 -31.47
C PRO A 450 0.81 1.88 -30.63
N LEU A 451 -0.32 1.23 -30.90
CA LEU A 451 -0.70 -0.03 -30.27
C LEU A 451 -0.63 -1.14 -31.31
N VAL A 452 0.51 -1.85 -31.32
CA VAL A 452 0.80 -2.95 -32.25
C VAL A 452 1.10 -4.20 -31.45
N GLY A 453 0.45 -5.30 -31.80
CA GLY A 453 0.62 -6.61 -31.15
C GLY A 453 -0.68 -7.41 -31.22
N ALA A 454 -0.62 -8.65 -30.75
CA ALA A 454 -1.70 -9.63 -30.86
C ALA A 454 -2.20 -9.83 -32.29
N GLY A 455 -1.28 -9.72 -33.26
CA GLY A 455 -1.55 -9.89 -34.69
C GLY A 455 -2.16 -8.68 -35.39
N HIS A 456 -2.23 -7.51 -34.71
CA HIS A 456 -2.90 -6.32 -35.24
C HIS A 456 -2.05 -5.04 -35.07
N ASP A 457 -2.26 -4.09 -35.98
CA ASP A 457 -2.00 -2.66 -35.78
C ASP A 457 -3.37 -2.01 -35.45
N TRP A 458 -3.66 -1.85 -34.18
CA TRP A 458 -4.98 -1.45 -33.69
C TRP A 458 -5.42 -0.06 -34.16
N GLN A 459 -4.49 0.80 -34.54
CA GLN A 459 -4.80 2.11 -35.09
C GLN A 459 -5.15 2.04 -36.55
N ALA A 460 -4.61 1.06 -37.27
CA ALA A 460 -4.95 0.80 -38.69
C ALA A 460 -6.22 -0.06 -38.83
N GLU A 461 -6.62 -0.78 -37.79
CA GLU A 461 -7.83 -1.59 -37.80
C GLU A 461 -9.11 -0.74 -37.66
N PRO A 462 -10.25 -1.21 -38.17
CA PRO A 462 -11.53 -0.52 -38.02
C PRO A 462 -12.00 -0.46 -36.57
N ALA A 463 -12.97 0.42 -36.26
CA ALA A 463 -13.58 0.54 -34.94
C ALA A 463 -14.27 -0.76 -34.44
N THR A 464 -14.48 -1.73 -35.30
CA THR A 464 -14.89 -3.09 -35.01
C THR A 464 -14.10 -4.05 -35.86
N VAL A 465 -13.23 -4.83 -35.22
CA VAL A 465 -12.52 -5.94 -35.88
C VAL A 465 -13.45 -7.14 -35.89
N LEU A 466 -13.75 -7.66 -37.06
CA LEU A 466 -14.71 -8.75 -37.21
C LEU A 466 -14.15 -10.08 -36.75
N ALA A 467 -14.99 -10.96 -36.23
CA ALA A 467 -14.67 -12.30 -35.73
C ALA A 467 -13.77 -13.12 -36.68
N ALA A 468 -13.93 -12.97 -37.97
CA ALA A 468 -13.09 -13.67 -38.98
C ALA A 468 -11.60 -13.28 -38.91
N ASN A 469 -11.30 -12.10 -38.40
CA ASN A 469 -9.94 -11.55 -38.26
C ASN A 469 -9.41 -11.64 -36.84
N MET A 470 -10.25 -12.01 -35.86
CA MET A 470 -9.84 -12.12 -34.46
C MET A 470 -9.31 -13.51 -34.08
N VAL A 471 -8.27 -13.52 -33.28
CA VAL A 471 -7.72 -14.70 -32.62
C VAL A 471 -7.51 -14.31 -31.16
N TYR A 472 -8.21 -14.97 -30.24
CA TYR A 472 -8.08 -14.70 -28.81
C TYR A 472 -7.14 -15.71 -28.16
N MET A 473 -6.23 -15.23 -27.37
CA MET A 473 -5.24 -16.03 -26.64
C MET A 473 -5.55 -16.03 -25.14
N ASP A 474 -5.01 -16.98 -24.40
CA ASP A 474 -5.10 -17.09 -22.94
C ASP A 474 -6.55 -17.14 -22.41
N VAL A 475 -7.52 -17.54 -23.23
CA VAL A 475 -8.95 -17.46 -22.89
C VAL A 475 -9.33 -18.49 -21.82
N ALA A 476 -9.83 -18.02 -20.68
CA ALA A 476 -10.41 -18.91 -19.68
C ALA A 476 -11.61 -19.66 -20.24
N ARG A 477 -11.63 -21.01 -20.11
CA ARG A 477 -12.70 -21.87 -20.60
C ARG A 477 -13.46 -22.59 -19.49
N ALA A 478 -12.81 -22.81 -18.36
CA ALA A 478 -13.44 -23.39 -17.17
C ALA A 478 -12.67 -22.96 -15.93
N LEU A 479 -13.39 -22.86 -14.83
CA LEU A 479 -12.87 -22.64 -13.48
C LEU A 479 -13.37 -23.79 -12.59
N LEU A 480 -12.44 -24.67 -12.21
CA LEU A 480 -12.72 -25.84 -11.39
C LEU A 480 -12.35 -25.54 -9.93
N GLY A 481 -13.20 -25.88 -9.00
CA GLY A 481 -13.03 -25.58 -7.57
C GLY A 481 -13.52 -24.19 -7.16
N GLY A 482 -14.04 -23.39 -8.11
CA GLY A 482 -14.52 -22.02 -7.88
C GLY A 482 -13.38 -21.00 -7.74
N TYR A 483 -13.72 -19.72 -7.67
CA TYR A 483 -12.74 -18.62 -7.62
C TYR A 483 -11.87 -18.66 -6.36
N ASN A 484 -12.47 -18.96 -5.22
CA ASN A 484 -11.77 -19.08 -3.93
C ASN A 484 -11.15 -20.45 -3.69
N GLY A 485 -11.20 -21.36 -4.67
CA GLY A 485 -10.68 -22.71 -4.56
C GLY A 485 -11.49 -23.65 -3.68
N THR A 486 -11.21 -24.95 -3.80
CA THR A 486 -11.82 -25.99 -2.97
C THR A 486 -11.17 -26.03 -1.59
N ALA A 487 -11.98 -25.86 -0.56
CA ALA A 487 -11.51 -25.89 0.83
C ALA A 487 -11.23 -27.35 1.30
N ASN A 488 -10.38 -27.49 2.31
CA ASN A 488 -10.04 -28.76 2.99
C ASN A 488 -9.40 -29.82 2.08
N VAL A 489 -8.87 -29.45 0.91
CA VAL A 489 -8.08 -30.35 0.05
C VAL A 489 -6.61 -30.36 0.44
N ILE A 490 -6.15 -29.33 1.12
CA ILE A 490 -4.84 -29.25 1.75
C ILE A 490 -5.06 -29.27 3.27
N PRO A 491 -4.30 -30.07 4.03
CA PRO A 491 -4.36 -30.07 5.49
C PRO A 491 -4.05 -28.69 6.07
N SER A 492 -4.64 -28.36 7.23
CA SER A 492 -4.34 -27.12 7.94
C SER A 492 -2.93 -27.08 8.54
N SER A 493 -2.22 -28.20 8.58
CA SER A 493 -0.82 -28.31 8.98
C SER A 493 -0.08 -29.21 7.98
N VAL A 494 1.08 -28.75 7.52
CA VAL A 494 1.92 -29.43 6.52
C VAL A 494 3.37 -29.41 6.97
N VAL A 495 4.17 -30.33 6.42
CA VAL A 495 5.62 -30.41 6.62
C VAL A 495 6.33 -30.29 5.27
N ALA A 496 7.62 -29.90 5.30
CA ALA A 496 8.49 -29.89 4.14
C ALA A 496 8.83 -31.30 3.68
#